data_815fe98725c59fbe5f4d9f6f37b34686
#
_entry.id   815fe98725c59fbe5f4d9f6f37b34686
#
_cell.length_a   1.000
_cell.length_b   1.000
_cell.length_c   1.000
_cell.angle_alpha   90.00
_cell.angle_beta   90.00
_cell.angle_gamma   90.00
#
_symmetry.space_group_name_H-M   'P 1'
#
loop_
_entity.id
_entity.type
_entity.pdbx_description
1 polymer ?
#
loop_
_entity_poly.entity_id
_entity_poly.type
_entity_poly.pdbx_seq_one_letter_code
_entity_poly.pdbx_strand_id
1 'polypeptide(L)'
;MSNTLTQLIPDLYQSLDIVSRELCGFIPSITLDATAERAALNQPVRIPVTPAAKAEDVKPGQLPPDDGDQDIGNVPMTITKSRMVPFRWEGEQQKGIKSGPGYHGIRRDQVTQAMRTLVNEIESDLGQLFRRASRAAGEAGKTPFKDTLTDTAQVRKILTDNGAPLSDLQCVIDTTAGAALRTMAQLTKANEAGTTALRAQGTLLELHGFTLRESAGVASLNGPAGTAYKLGGDDKIAVGSHYIPVAIPAGQVSPGDVIIAGSQKYIIARVDAEKGVHIFAPGLREDILKGAELKVVGKFTANFAFSRSAIILATRAPALPEEGDMADDRMMITDPRTNMSFEVSMYKQYRRVRYEIAAAWGCQNIKPEHSALLLG
;
A
#
# COMPACT_ATOMS: atom_id res chain seq x y z
N MET A 1 -25.92 17.64 32.73
CA MET A 1 -26.35 16.82 31.60
C MET A 1 -25.09 16.49 30.82
N SER A 2 -24.78 15.24 30.66
CA SER A 2 -23.63 14.74 29.88
C SER A 2 -23.89 14.99 28.40
N ASN A 3 -22.96 15.64 27.70
CA ASN A 3 -23.03 15.76 26.25
C ASN A 3 -22.64 14.42 25.66
N THR A 4 -23.59 13.64 25.18
CA THR A 4 -23.34 12.34 24.54
C THR A 4 -23.01 12.55 23.07
N LEU A 5 -22.04 11.78 22.57
CA LEU A 5 -21.65 11.76 21.13
C LEU A 5 -22.76 11.17 20.24
N THR A 6 -23.75 10.51 20.81
CA THR A 6 -24.85 9.86 20.07
C THR A 6 -25.63 10.81 19.15
N GLN A 7 -25.73 12.10 19.50
CA GLN A 7 -26.36 13.11 18.65
C GLN A 7 -25.46 13.59 17.49
N LEU A 8 -24.18 13.33 17.57
CA LEU A 8 -23.18 13.67 16.54
C LEU A 8 -23.12 12.68 15.38
N ILE A 9 -23.53 11.44 15.59
CA ILE A 9 -23.38 10.37 14.62
C ILE A 9 -24.02 10.69 13.27
N PRO A 10 -25.29 11.10 13.18
CA PRO A 10 -25.91 11.43 11.89
C PRO A 10 -25.19 12.56 11.15
N ASP A 11 -24.77 13.59 11.90
CA ASP A 11 -24.07 14.74 11.34
C ASP A 11 -22.67 14.36 10.82
N LEU A 12 -21.98 13.44 11.50
CA LEU A 12 -20.66 12.95 11.10
C LEU A 12 -20.72 12.14 9.79
N TYR A 13 -21.69 11.25 9.64
CA TYR A 13 -21.88 10.50 8.39
C TYR A 13 -22.20 11.43 7.22
N GLN A 14 -23.04 12.43 7.43
CA GLN A 14 -23.36 13.41 6.40
C GLN A 14 -22.14 14.24 5.98
N SER A 15 -21.24 14.59 6.93
CA SER A 15 -20.05 15.37 6.62
C SER A 15 -18.98 14.59 5.87
N LEU A 16 -18.91 13.26 6.04
CA LEU A 16 -18.00 12.41 5.27
C LEU A 16 -18.24 12.50 3.75
N ASP A 17 -19.45 12.87 3.34
CA ASP A 17 -19.81 13.03 1.93
C ASP A 17 -19.53 14.43 1.37
N ILE A 18 -19.51 15.45 2.21
CA ILE A 18 -19.40 16.86 1.79
C ILE A 18 -17.94 17.32 1.69
N VAL A 19 -17.07 16.86 2.59
CA VAL A 19 -15.68 17.29 2.61
C VAL A 19 -14.89 16.67 1.46
N SER A 20 -14.20 17.53 0.68
CA SER A 20 -13.33 17.07 -0.40
C SER A 20 -12.21 16.19 0.14
N ARG A 21 -11.93 15.09 -0.56
CA ARG A 21 -10.89 14.12 -0.19
C ARG A 21 -9.84 14.03 -1.28
N GLU A 22 -8.63 13.74 -0.86
CA GLU A 22 -7.60 13.30 -1.79
C GLU A 22 -7.97 11.94 -2.35
N LEU A 23 -7.45 11.65 -3.54
CA LEU A 23 -7.77 10.43 -4.24
C LEU A 23 -7.05 9.25 -3.58
N CYS A 24 -7.82 8.32 -3.01
CA CYS A 24 -7.33 7.12 -2.34
C CYS A 24 -7.55 5.91 -3.24
N GLY A 25 -6.46 5.34 -3.74
CA GLY A 25 -6.48 4.18 -4.62
C GLY A 25 -6.01 2.89 -3.93
N PHE A 26 -5.11 2.99 -2.95
CA PHE A 26 -4.57 1.81 -2.25
C PHE A 26 -5.56 1.18 -1.29
N ILE A 27 -6.20 1.97 -0.42
CA ILE A 27 -7.12 1.45 0.61
C ILE A 27 -8.21 0.53 0.02
N PRO A 28 -8.93 0.88 -1.06
CA PRO A 28 -9.92 -0.01 -1.65
C PRO A 28 -9.34 -1.18 -2.45
N SER A 29 -8.02 -1.19 -2.69
CA SER A 29 -7.32 -2.20 -3.52
C SER A 29 -6.69 -3.34 -2.72
N ILE A 30 -6.66 -3.25 -1.39
CA ILE A 30 -5.95 -4.17 -0.51
C ILE A 30 -6.91 -4.99 0.36
N THR A 31 -6.36 -5.96 1.09
CA THR A 31 -7.11 -6.68 2.12
C THR A 31 -7.07 -5.89 3.42
N LEU A 32 -8.25 -5.52 3.91
CA LEU A 32 -8.42 -4.81 5.18
C LEU A 32 -8.76 -5.81 6.29
N ASP A 33 -7.98 -5.79 7.36
CA ASP A 33 -8.28 -6.46 8.63
C ASP A 33 -8.68 -5.40 9.68
N ALA A 34 -9.99 -5.19 9.82
CA ALA A 34 -10.58 -4.27 10.78
C ALA A 34 -11.31 -5.04 11.85
N THR A 35 -10.64 -5.39 12.95
CA THR A 35 -11.29 -6.01 14.12
C THR A 35 -11.61 -4.97 15.18
N ALA A 36 -12.58 -5.29 16.04
CA ALA A 36 -12.99 -4.42 17.14
C ALA A 36 -11.98 -4.39 18.32
N GLU A 37 -10.96 -5.25 18.27
CA GLU A 37 -9.93 -5.30 19.31
C GLU A 37 -9.07 -4.03 19.31
N ARG A 38 -8.60 -3.64 20.49
CA ARG A 38 -7.64 -2.55 20.63
C ARG A 38 -6.23 -3.06 20.42
N ALA A 39 -5.36 -2.22 19.89
CA ALA A 39 -3.97 -2.60 19.69
C ALA A 39 -3.01 -1.54 20.23
N ALA A 40 -1.93 -2.02 20.82
CA ALA A 40 -0.79 -1.21 21.21
C ALA A 40 0.20 -1.06 20.04
N LEU A 41 1.02 -0.01 20.10
CA LEU A 41 2.13 0.17 19.18
C LEU A 41 3.08 -1.04 19.28
N ASN A 42 3.55 -1.55 18.13
CA ASN A 42 4.39 -2.74 17.99
C ASN A 42 3.71 -4.06 18.37
N GLN A 43 2.41 -4.08 18.60
CA GLN A 43 1.69 -5.34 18.80
C GLN A 43 1.71 -6.16 17.50
N PRO A 44 2.12 -7.46 17.57
CA PRO A 44 2.13 -8.31 16.39
C PRO A 44 0.72 -8.78 16.04
N VAL A 45 0.38 -8.70 14.76
CA VAL A 45 -0.78 -9.35 14.15
C VAL A 45 -0.25 -10.53 13.35
N ARG A 46 -0.68 -11.75 13.67
CA ARG A 46 -0.20 -12.97 13.02
C ARG A 46 -1.06 -13.27 11.80
N ILE A 47 -0.40 -13.37 10.65
CA ILE A 47 -1.05 -13.72 9.38
C ILE A 47 -0.58 -15.11 9.00
N PRO A 48 -1.46 -16.13 8.98
CA PRO A 48 -1.07 -17.48 8.57
C PRO A 48 -0.77 -17.50 7.07
N VAL A 49 0.33 -18.13 6.70
CA VAL A 49 0.72 -18.35 5.31
C VAL A 49 0.98 -19.84 5.10
N THR A 50 0.21 -20.45 4.19
CA THR A 50 0.39 -21.85 3.83
C THR A 50 1.66 -22.03 3.00
N PRO A 51 2.57 -22.93 3.37
CA PRO A 51 3.77 -23.23 2.61
C PRO A 51 3.44 -23.91 1.27
N ALA A 52 4.39 -23.88 0.33
CA ALA A 52 4.26 -24.63 -0.91
C ALA A 52 4.38 -26.13 -0.63
N ALA A 53 3.44 -26.92 -1.14
CA ALA A 53 3.47 -28.37 -1.07
C ALA A 53 4.50 -28.94 -2.07
N LYS A 54 5.15 -30.05 -1.71
CA LYS A 54 6.00 -30.84 -2.60
C LYS A 54 5.22 -32.05 -3.10
N ALA A 55 5.33 -32.32 -4.40
CA ALA A 55 4.82 -33.55 -4.97
C ALA A 55 5.88 -34.65 -4.89
N GLU A 56 5.47 -35.86 -4.57
CA GLU A 56 6.32 -37.03 -4.51
C GLU A 56 5.84 -38.09 -5.51
N ASP A 57 6.77 -38.94 -5.98
CA ASP A 57 6.46 -39.99 -6.93
C ASP A 57 5.74 -41.14 -6.26
N VAL A 58 4.59 -41.53 -6.82
CA VAL A 58 3.89 -42.74 -6.40
C VAL A 58 4.63 -43.97 -6.92
N LYS A 59 5.19 -44.77 -6.03
CA LYS A 59 5.84 -46.04 -6.36
C LYS A 59 4.88 -47.21 -6.04
N PRO A 60 4.34 -47.90 -7.07
CA PRO A 60 3.47 -49.04 -6.85
C PRO A 60 4.16 -50.13 -6.01
N GLY A 61 3.48 -50.63 -4.99
CA GLY A 61 4.01 -51.66 -4.09
C GLY A 61 4.85 -51.18 -2.93
N GLN A 62 5.08 -49.85 -2.80
CA GLN A 62 5.66 -49.25 -1.60
C GLN A 62 4.64 -48.35 -0.92
N LEU A 63 4.52 -48.47 0.40
CA LEU A 63 3.76 -47.50 1.19
C LEU A 63 4.44 -46.15 1.06
N PRO A 64 3.68 -45.06 0.78
CA PRO A 64 4.24 -43.73 0.80
C PRO A 64 4.84 -43.42 2.17
N PRO A 65 5.94 -42.63 2.23
CA PRO A 65 6.48 -42.20 3.51
C PRO A 65 5.42 -41.38 4.27
N ASP A 66 5.41 -41.53 5.58
CA ASP A 66 4.49 -40.81 6.49
C ASP A 66 5.16 -39.46 6.89
N ASP A 67 5.37 -38.58 5.89
CA ASP A 67 6.12 -37.32 6.01
C ASP A 67 5.40 -36.10 5.44
N GLY A 68 4.06 -36.15 5.34
CA GLY A 68 3.23 -35.07 4.79
C GLY A 68 2.98 -33.88 5.75
N ASP A 69 3.65 -33.77 6.87
CA ASP A 69 3.45 -32.71 7.84
C ASP A 69 3.91 -31.36 7.29
N GLN A 70 2.97 -30.41 7.24
CA GLN A 70 3.25 -29.03 6.84
C GLN A 70 3.19 -28.11 8.04
N ASP A 71 4.28 -27.41 8.31
CA ASP A 71 4.29 -26.32 9.29
C ASP A 71 3.69 -25.06 8.69
N ILE A 72 2.54 -24.63 9.19
CA ILE A 72 1.88 -23.42 8.77
C ILE A 72 2.64 -22.22 9.37
N GLY A 73 3.49 -21.62 8.57
CA GLY A 73 4.21 -20.43 8.96
C GLY A 73 3.29 -19.23 9.20
N ASN A 74 3.72 -18.31 10.04
CA ASN A 74 3.06 -17.02 10.25
C ASN A 74 3.98 -15.89 9.79
N VAL A 75 3.46 -14.96 9.02
CA VAL A 75 4.15 -13.69 8.75
C VAL A 75 3.72 -12.69 9.83
N PRO A 76 4.64 -12.26 10.70
CA PRO A 76 4.33 -11.26 11.70
C PRO A 76 4.17 -9.90 11.01
N MET A 77 3.02 -9.28 11.16
CA MET A 77 2.77 -7.88 10.88
C MET A 77 2.66 -7.15 12.20
N THR A 78 3.22 -5.96 12.31
CA THR A 78 3.12 -5.15 13.52
C THR A 78 2.29 -3.90 13.28
N ILE A 79 1.60 -3.45 14.31
CA ILE A 79 0.97 -2.13 14.33
C ILE A 79 2.10 -1.09 14.43
N THR A 80 2.39 -0.41 13.33
CA THR A 80 3.54 0.50 13.23
C THR A 80 3.24 1.91 13.66
N LYS A 81 1.98 2.32 13.59
CA LYS A 81 1.55 3.67 13.93
C LYS A 81 0.31 3.65 14.81
N SER A 82 0.28 4.55 15.78
CA SER A 82 -0.89 4.92 16.57
C SER A 82 -0.95 6.44 16.58
N ARG A 83 -1.94 7.01 15.92
CA ARG A 83 -2.04 8.44 15.64
C ARG A 83 -3.38 8.98 16.06
N MET A 84 -3.39 10.24 16.49
CA MET A 84 -4.60 11.00 16.77
C MET A 84 -4.52 12.39 16.17
N VAL A 85 -5.68 12.94 15.81
CA VAL A 85 -5.85 14.33 15.43
C VAL A 85 -6.74 15.00 16.46
N PRO A 86 -6.18 15.87 17.32
CA PRO A 86 -6.94 16.57 18.35
C PRO A 86 -7.45 17.91 17.83
N PHE A 87 -8.63 18.31 18.30
CA PHE A 87 -9.10 19.69 18.24
C PHE A 87 -9.87 20.05 19.51
N ARG A 88 -9.94 21.33 19.85
CA ARG A 88 -10.51 21.80 21.11
C ARG A 88 -11.40 23.04 20.91
N TRP A 89 -12.35 23.18 21.78
CA TRP A 89 -13.26 24.32 21.83
C TRP A 89 -13.38 24.87 23.23
N GLU A 90 -13.32 26.20 23.36
CA GLU A 90 -13.58 26.93 24.60
C GLU A 90 -15.03 27.39 24.61
N GLY A 91 -15.59 27.57 25.83
CA GLY A 91 -17.00 27.95 25.98
C GLY A 91 -17.33 29.30 25.32
N GLU A 92 -16.40 30.25 25.33
CA GLU A 92 -16.57 31.57 24.70
C GLU A 92 -16.58 31.45 23.16
N GLN A 93 -15.71 30.62 22.58
CA GLN A 93 -15.69 30.36 21.15
C GLN A 93 -16.99 29.69 20.70
N GLN A 94 -17.47 28.70 21.46
CA GLN A 94 -18.73 28.02 21.16
C GLN A 94 -19.92 29.00 21.19
N LYS A 95 -19.94 29.93 22.16
CA LYS A 95 -21.00 30.94 22.26
C LYS A 95 -20.93 31.96 21.14
N GLY A 96 -19.74 32.40 20.76
CA GLY A 96 -19.53 33.35 19.66
C GLY A 96 -20.02 32.82 18.31
N ILE A 97 -19.82 31.52 18.03
CA ILE A 97 -20.20 30.89 16.76
C ILE A 97 -21.69 30.50 16.71
N LYS A 98 -22.37 30.36 17.85
CA LYS A 98 -23.83 30.08 17.90
C LYS A 98 -24.68 31.16 17.22
N SER A 99 -24.14 32.35 17.06
CA SER A 99 -24.83 33.47 16.37
C SER A 99 -24.69 33.43 14.82
N GLY A 100 -24.03 32.43 14.24
CA GLY A 100 -23.77 32.27 12.82
C GLY A 100 -24.24 30.92 12.26
N PRO A 101 -23.71 30.46 11.08
CA PRO A 101 -24.14 29.25 10.38
C PRO A 101 -23.92 27.94 11.12
N GLY A 102 -23.54 28.00 12.36
CA GLY A 102 -23.71 26.89 13.29
C GLY A 102 -22.39 26.24 13.73
N TYR A 103 -22.16 26.30 15.04
CA TYR A 103 -21.14 25.53 15.74
C TYR A 103 -21.13 24.03 15.34
N HIS A 104 -22.33 23.46 15.15
CA HIS A 104 -22.47 22.06 14.79
C HIS A 104 -21.87 21.74 13.41
N GLY A 105 -22.06 22.59 12.38
CA GLY A 105 -21.47 22.43 11.06
C GLY A 105 -19.94 22.47 11.11
N ILE A 106 -19.37 23.49 11.78
CA ILE A 106 -17.91 23.63 11.88
C ILE A 106 -17.27 22.44 12.62
N ARG A 107 -17.88 21.98 13.72
CA ARG A 107 -17.39 20.83 14.47
C ARG A 107 -17.42 19.55 13.62
N ARG A 108 -18.52 19.35 12.88
CA ARG A 108 -18.66 18.25 11.93
C ARG A 108 -17.51 18.26 10.91
N ASP A 109 -17.26 19.41 10.29
CA ASP A 109 -16.23 19.56 9.25
C ASP A 109 -14.84 19.35 9.83
N GLN A 110 -14.58 19.72 11.09
CA GLN A 110 -13.32 19.43 11.80
C GLN A 110 -13.10 17.93 12.03
N VAL A 111 -14.13 17.19 12.43
CA VAL A 111 -14.03 15.72 12.58
C VAL A 111 -13.74 15.08 11.23
N THR A 112 -14.44 15.49 10.19
CA THR A 112 -14.22 14.98 8.84
C THR A 112 -12.82 15.29 8.33
N GLN A 113 -12.31 16.50 8.59
CA GLN A 113 -10.95 16.87 8.23
C GLN A 113 -9.89 16.06 9.01
N ALA A 114 -10.17 15.76 10.29
CA ALA A 114 -9.30 14.90 11.07
C ALA A 114 -9.24 13.46 10.53
N MET A 115 -10.40 12.88 10.18
CA MET A 115 -10.46 11.57 9.54
C MET A 115 -9.71 11.55 8.20
N ARG A 116 -9.90 12.59 7.36
CA ARG A 116 -9.18 12.75 6.10
C ARG A 116 -7.66 12.73 6.30
N THR A 117 -7.16 13.44 7.31
CA THR A 117 -5.73 13.48 7.61
C THR A 117 -5.18 12.09 7.92
N LEU A 118 -5.90 11.30 8.74
CA LEU A 118 -5.50 9.93 9.06
C LEU A 118 -5.58 9.01 7.84
N VAL A 119 -6.64 9.12 7.03
CA VAL A 119 -6.79 8.34 5.78
C VAL A 119 -5.64 8.63 4.82
N ASN A 120 -5.26 9.89 4.63
CA ASN A 120 -4.16 10.26 3.75
C ASN A 120 -2.80 9.73 4.26
N GLU A 121 -2.60 9.71 5.57
CA GLU A 121 -1.39 9.13 6.15
C GLU A 121 -1.33 7.61 5.91
N ILE A 122 -2.44 6.90 6.08
CA ILE A 122 -2.55 5.47 5.78
C ILE A 122 -2.30 5.20 4.29
N GLU A 123 -2.91 5.99 3.40
CA GLU A 123 -2.73 5.87 1.95
C GLU A 123 -1.26 6.07 1.55
N SER A 124 -0.59 7.05 2.15
CA SER A 124 0.84 7.29 1.93
C SER A 124 1.71 6.12 2.42
N ASP A 125 1.39 5.55 3.58
CA ASP A 125 2.12 4.40 4.11
C ASP A 125 1.97 3.17 3.21
N LEU A 126 0.77 2.94 2.69
CA LEU A 126 0.50 1.88 1.71
C LEU A 126 1.30 2.11 0.43
N GLY A 127 1.37 3.35 -0.04
CA GLY A 127 2.19 3.75 -1.18
C GLY A 127 3.67 3.42 -1.01
N GLN A 128 4.21 3.43 0.22
CA GLN A 128 5.62 3.08 0.49
C GLN A 128 5.90 1.57 0.41
N LEU A 129 4.88 0.71 0.40
CA LEU A 129 5.06 -0.74 0.31
C LEU A 129 5.63 -1.20 -1.03
N PHE A 130 5.70 -0.32 -2.04
CA PHE A 130 6.38 -0.60 -3.30
C PHE A 130 7.82 -1.11 -3.11
N ARG A 131 8.49 -0.67 -2.04
CA ARG A 131 9.86 -1.09 -1.68
C ARG A 131 10.01 -2.58 -1.43
N ARG A 132 8.90 -3.30 -1.32
CA ARG A 132 8.84 -4.75 -1.11
C ARG A 132 8.27 -5.49 -2.30
N ALA A 133 8.19 -4.89 -3.47
CA ALA A 133 7.80 -5.57 -4.69
C ALA A 133 8.93 -6.44 -5.25
N SER A 134 8.59 -7.41 -6.10
CA SER A 134 9.55 -8.36 -6.66
C SER A 134 10.36 -7.76 -7.81
N ARG A 135 9.68 -7.28 -8.84
CA ARG A 135 10.26 -6.81 -10.09
C ARG A 135 9.58 -5.54 -10.58
N ALA A 136 10.19 -4.87 -11.56
CA ALA A 136 9.64 -3.68 -12.17
C ALA A 136 9.56 -3.79 -13.70
N ALA A 137 8.53 -3.15 -14.28
CA ALA A 137 8.39 -2.90 -15.71
C ALA A 137 8.37 -1.39 -15.99
N GLY A 138 8.35 -1.00 -17.24
CA GLY A 138 8.36 0.41 -17.63
C GLY A 138 9.74 1.06 -17.58
N GLU A 139 9.83 2.33 -17.92
CA GLU A 139 11.07 3.11 -17.92
C GLU A 139 10.94 4.31 -16.96
N ALA A 140 11.94 4.50 -16.12
CA ALA A 140 11.98 5.62 -15.21
C ALA A 140 12.01 6.97 -15.96
N GLY A 141 11.19 7.92 -15.50
CA GLY A 141 11.05 9.24 -16.10
C GLY A 141 10.18 9.29 -17.36
N LYS A 142 9.59 8.17 -17.78
CA LYS A 142 8.56 8.14 -18.82
C LYS A 142 7.19 7.93 -18.19
N THR A 143 6.26 8.83 -18.49
CA THR A 143 4.88 8.68 -18.03
C THR A 143 4.27 7.39 -18.60
N PRO A 144 3.78 6.46 -17.75
CA PRO A 144 3.09 5.27 -18.22
C PRO A 144 1.86 5.62 -19.07
N PHE A 145 1.50 4.74 -19.99
CA PHE A 145 0.31 4.89 -20.86
C PHE A 145 0.33 6.12 -21.80
N LYS A 146 1.49 6.74 -22.00
CA LYS A 146 1.57 7.89 -22.90
C LYS A 146 1.31 7.50 -24.34
N ASP A 147 1.87 6.38 -24.79
CA ASP A 147 1.84 5.96 -26.18
C ASP A 147 1.15 4.60 -26.40
N THR A 148 1.23 3.69 -25.43
CA THR A 148 0.73 2.31 -25.57
C THR A 148 0.14 1.76 -24.27
N LEU A 149 -0.69 0.71 -24.37
CA LEU A 149 -1.21 -0.07 -23.24
C LEU A 149 -0.27 -1.23 -22.83
N THR A 150 0.93 -1.30 -23.43
CA THR A 150 1.88 -2.39 -23.21
C THR A 150 2.33 -2.49 -21.74
N ASP A 151 2.33 -1.37 -21.03
CA ASP A 151 2.82 -1.27 -19.66
C ASP A 151 2.09 -2.21 -18.69
N THR A 152 0.76 -2.24 -18.73
CA THR A 152 -0.02 -3.18 -17.91
C THR A 152 0.18 -4.63 -18.32
N ALA A 153 0.36 -4.92 -19.61
CA ALA A 153 0.63 -6.27 -20.08
C ALA A 153 1.98 -6.79 -19.56
N GLN A 154 3.03 -5.93 -19.54
CA GLN A 154 4.33 -6.27 -18.98
C GLN A 154 4.28 -6.54 -17.48
N VAL A 155 3.57 -5.71 -16.73
CA VAL A 155 3.39 -5.91 -15.29
C VAL A 155 2.58 -7.19 -15.03
N ARG A 156 1.52 -7.44 -15.81
CA ARG A 156 0.76 -8.70 -15.73
C ARG A 156 1.65 -9.91 -15.98
N LYS A 157 2.52 -9.85 -17.00
CA LYS A 157 3.50 -10.91 -17.27
C LYS A 157 4.33 -11.21 -16.04
N ILE A 158 4.85 -10.19 -15.34
CA ILE A 158 5.65 -10.39 -14.12
C ILE A 158 4.85 -11.15 -13.07
N LEU A 159 3.60 -10.76 -12.79
CA LEU A 159 2.75 -11.41 -11.80
C LEU A 159 2.40 -12.84 -12.19
N THR A 160 2.11 -13.08 -13.48
CA THR A 160 1.83 -14.43 -14.01
C THR A 160 3.06 -15.33 -13.90
N ASP A 161 4.23 -14.84 -14.28
CA ASP A 161 5.49 -15.58 -14.18
C ASP A 161 5.84 -15.94 -12.73
N ASN A 162 5.37 -15.16 -11.77
CA ASN A 162 5.57 -15.38 -10.34
C ASN A 162 4.48 -16.27 -9.70
N GLY A 163 3.45 -16.68 -10.47
CA GLY A 163 2.35 -17.52 -9.97
C GLY A 163 1.33 -16.78 -9.12
N ALA A 164 1.20 -15.46 -9.27
CA ALA A 164 0.19 -14.69 -8.56
C ALA A 164 -1.24 -15.08 -8.98
N PRO A 165 -2.21 -15.11 -8.03
CA PRO A 165 -3.62 -15.28 -8.37
C PRO A 165 -4.10 -14.18 -9.31
N LEU A 166 -4.70 -14.57 -10.44
CA LEU A 166 -5.14 -13.63 -11.48
C LEU A 166 -6.58 -13.12 -11.28
N SER A 167 -7.27 -13.61 -10.26
CA SER A 167 -8.70 -13.33 -10.02
C SER A 167 -8.99 -11.92 -9.50
N ASP A 168 -8.03 -11.26 -8.86
CA ASP A 168 -8.24 -9.94 -8.25
C ASP A 168 -6.93 -9.14 -8.28
N LEU A 169 -6.54 -8.77 -9.49
CA LEU A 169 -5.36 -7.95 -9.72
C LEU A 169 -5.73 -6.47 -9.60
N GLN A 170 -4.96 -5.75 -8.82
CA GLN A 170 -5.10 -4.33 -8.58
C GLN A 170 -3.87 -3.59 -9.13
N CYS A 171 -4.09 -2.42 -9.70
CA CYS A 171 -3.01 -1.54 -10.12
C CYS A 171 -3.33 -0.10 -9.71
N VAL A 172 -2.53 0.45 -8.84
CA VAL A 172 -2.66 1.82 -8.36
C VAL A 172 -1.61 2.68 -9.05
N ILE A 173 -2.08 3.70 -9.75
CA ILE A 173 -1.26 4.60 -10.58
C ILE A 173 -1.30 6.02 -10.03
N ASP A 174 -0.31 6.82 -10.38
CA ASP A 174 -0.29 8.24 -10.09
C ASP A 174 -1.28 9.01 -10.99
N THR A 175 -1.60 10.23 -10.61
CA THR A 175 -2.54 11.08 -11.34
C THR A 175 -2.04 11.47 -12.73
N THR A 176 -0.71 11.50 -12.95
CA THR A 176 -0.11 11.80 -14.26
C THR A 176 -0.32 10.65 -15.23
N ALA A 177 -0.09 9.41 -14.78
CA ALA A 177 -0.38 8.21 -15.56
C ALA A 177 -1.88 8.07 -15.84
N GLY A 178 -2.73 8.39 -14.86
CA GLY A 178 -4.18 8.43 -15.04
C GLY A 178 -4.65 9.46 -16.07
N ALA A 179 -4.05 10.64 -16.07
CA ALA A 179 -4.32 11.66 -17.09
C ALA A 179 -3.91 11.18 -18.50
N ALA A 180 -2.73 10.56 -18.62
CA ALA A 180 -2.27 9.97 -19.88
C ALA A 180 -3.24 8.90 -20.39
N LEU A 181 -3.68 8.01 -19.50
CA LEU A 181 -4.63 6.95 -19.85
C LEU A 181 -5.97 7.50 -20.35
N ARG A 182 -6.49 8.57 -19.74
CA ARG A 182 -7.75 9.22 -20.17
C ARG A 182 -7.63 9.90 -21.53
N THR A 183 -6.45 10.30 -21.95
CA THR A 183 -6.22 10.98 -23.25
C THR A 183 -5.84 10.01 -24.36
N MET A 184 -5.62 8.74 -24.04
CA MET A 184 -5.20 7.72 -25.03
C MET A 184 -6.27 7.51 -26.11
N ALA A 185 -5.88 7.62 -27.38
CA ALA A 185 -6.77 7.55 -28.52
C ALA A 185 -7.59 6.26 -28.59
N GLN A 186 -6.97 5.12 -28.25
CA GLN A 186 -7.61 3.80 -28.22
C GLN A 186 -8.77 3.69 -27.23
N LEU A 187 -8.71 4.41 -26.11
CA LEU A 187 -9.72 4.41 -25.06
C LEU A 187 -10.75 5.54 -25.23
N THR A 188 -10.44 6.57 -26.00
CA THR A 188 -11.34 7.72 -26.21
C THR A 188 -12.23 7.56 -27.45
N LYS A 189 -11.83 6.77 -28.46
CA LYS A 189 -12.64 6.48 -29.62
C LYS A 189 -13.74 5.48 -29.29
N ALA A 190 -14.99 5.84 -29.51
CA ALA A 190 -16.16 5.05 -29.13
C ALA A 190 -16.24 3.67 -29.79
N ASN A 191 -15.67 3.52 -30.98
CA ASN A 191 -15.63 2.27 -31.76
C ASN A 191 -14.50 1.32 -31.31
N GLU A 192 -13.47 1.81 -30.63
CA GLU A 192 -12.33 1.02 -30.16
C GLU A 192 -12.44 0.69 -28.66
N ALA A 193 -13.02 1.58 -27.88
CA ALA A 193 -13.07 1.48 -26.42
C ALA A 193 -14.12 0.47 -25.87
N GLY A 194 -15.10 0.08 -26.66
CA GLY A 194 -16.20 -0.82 -26.25
C GLY A 194 -17.16 -0.23 -25.20
N THR A 195 -16.77 0.81 -24.45
CA THR A 195 -17.61 1.49 -23.46
C THR A 195 -17.48 3.00 -23.53
N THR A 196 -18.50 3.72 -23.07
CA THR A 196 -18.51 5.20 -23.02
C THR A 196 -18.15 5.73 -21.62
N ALA A 197 -18.00 4.86 -20.62
CA ALA A 197 -17.85 5.24 -19.21
C ALA A 197 -16.61 6.11 -18.96
N LEU A 198 -15.45 5.75 -19.53
CA LEU A 198 -14.24 6.53 -19.40
C LEU A 198 -14.43 7.97 -19.93
N ARG A 199 -15.06 8.10 -21.10
CA ARG A 199 -15.27 9.41 -21.74
C ARG A 199 -16.33 10.24 -21.02
N ALA A 200 -17.38 9.60 -20.50
CA ALA A 200 -18.49 10.29 -19.85
C ALA A 200 -18.20 10.66 -18.40
N GLN A 201 -17.53 9.77 -17.67
CA GLN A 201 -17.34 9.88 -16.21
C GLN A 201 -15.88 9.99 -15.79
N GLY A 202 -14.91 9.77 -16.71
CA GLY A 202 -13.48 9.75 -16.39
C GLY A 202 -13.05 8.60 -15.49
N THR A 203 -13.95 7.60 -15.27
CA THR A 203 -13.63 6.41 -14.48
C THR A 203 -12.62 5.53 -15.21
N LEU A 204 -11.61 5.05 -14.49
CA LEU A 204 -10.64 4.13 -15.04
C LEU A 204 -11.30 2.76 -15.26
N LEU A 205 -10.92 2.15 -16.38
CA LEU A 205 -11.44 0.86 -16.83
C LEU A 205 -10.65 -0.28 -16.19
N GLU A 206 -11.22 -1.48 -16.21
CA GLU A 206 -10.45 -2.70 -16.05
C GLU A 206 -9.63 -2.94 -17.32
N LEU A 207 -8.32 -3.07 -17.15
CA LEU A 207 -7.38 -3.24 -18.26
C LEU A 207 -6.48 -4.43 -18.02
N HIS A 208 -6.46 -5.37 -18.97
CA HIS A 208 -5.67 -6.60 -18.89
C HIS A 208 -5.88 -7.39 -17.58
N GLY A 209 -7.10 -7.35 -17.02
CA GLY A 209 -7.47 -8.02 -15.77
C GLY A 209 -7.04 -7.27 -14.49
N PHE A 210 -6.50 -6.07 -14.61
CA PHE A 210 -6.29 -5.17 -13.49
C PHE A 210 -7.49 -4.24 -13.30
N THR A 211 -7.91 -4.10 -12.05
CA THR A 211 -8.74 -2.95 -11.64
C THR A 211 -7.80 -1.76 -11.40
N LEU A 212 -7.90 -0.75 -12.28
CA LEU A 212 -7.08 0.46 -12.21
C LEU A 212 -7.67 1.47 -11.24
N ARG A 213 -6.83 2.03 -10.37
CA ARG A 213 -7.18 3.13 -9.49
C ARG A 213 -6.08 4.16 -9.45
N GLU A 214 -6.46 5.42 -9.23
CA GLU A 214 -5.51 6.50 -9.01
C GLU A 214 -5.37 6.78 -7.52
N SER A 215 -4.17 7.17 -7.12
CA SER A 215 -3.90 7.63 -5.76
C SER A 215 -2.95 8.81 -5.76
N ALA A 216 -3.22 9.76 -4.88
CA ALA A 216 -2.28 10.83 -4.54
C ALA A 216 -1.13 10.33 -3.65
N GLY A 217 -1.28 9.13 -3.04
CA GLY A 217 -0.28 8.50 -2.18
C GLY A 217 0.82 7.72 -2.93
N VAL A 218 0.79 7.71 -4.29
CA VAL A 218 1.86 7.07 -5.07
C VAL A 218 3.19 7.77 -4.83
N ALA A 219 4.17 6.99 -4.39
CA ALA A 219 5.49 7.53 -4.01
C ALA A 219 6.38 7.76 -5.23
N SER A 220 7.20 8.81 -5.15
CA SER A 220 8.32 9.01 -6.06
C SER A 220 9.63 8.80 -5.32
N LEU A 221 10.54 8.05 -5.92
CA LEU A 221 11.86 7.78 -5.37
C LEU A 221 12.93 8.51 -6.18
N ASN A 222 13.85 9.17 -5.50
CA ASN A 222 15.03 9.76 -6.10
C ASN A 222 16.21 8.80 -5.87
N GLY A 223 16.33 7.77 -6.74
CA GLY A 223 17.48 6.88 -6.71
C GLY A 223 18.76 7.56 -7.25
N PRO A 224 19.93 7.01 -6.92
CA PRO A 224 21.20 7.48 -7.50
C PRO A 224 21.23 7.16 -8.99
N ALA A 225 21.04 8.18 -9.81
CA ALA A 225 20.89 8.02 -11.26
C ALA A 225 22.18 7.50 -11.93
N GLY A 226 22.02 6.44 -12.73
CA GLY A 226 23.00 6.06 -13.75
C GLY A 226 24.29 5.41 -13.25
N THR A 227 24.42 5.12 -11.97
CA THR A 227 25.61 4.42 -11.46
C THR A 227 25.56 2.97 -11.86
N ALA A 228 26.59 2.51 -12.56
CA ALA A 228 26.77 1.12 -12.95
C ALA A 228 27.85 0.49 -12.07
N TYR A 229 27.55 -0.70 -11.58
CA TYR A 229 28.46 -1.51 -10.78
C TYR A 229 28.77 -2.82 -11.52
N LYS A 230 30.00 -3.28 -11.47
CA LYS A 230 30.36 -4.57 -12.06
C LYS A 230 30.05 -5.69 -11.07
N LEU A 231 29.44 -6.74 -11.58
CA LEU A 231 29.17 -7.94 -10.82
C LEU A 231 30.48 -8.63 -10.45
N GLY A 232 30.61 -8.91 -9.15
CA GLY A 232 31.69 -9.71 -8.58
C GLY A 232 31.38 -11.20 -8.66
N GLY A 233 32.27 -12.01 -8.08
CA GLY A 233 32.13 -13.47 -8.04
C GLY A 233 32.97 -14.18 -9.11
N ASP A 234 33.08 -15.51 -8.99
CA ASP A 234 33.99 -16.28 -9.81
C ASP A 234 33.33 -16.85 -11.09
N ASP A 235 32.01 -17.01 -11.07
CA ASP A 235 31.23 -17.59 -12.17
C ASP A 235 29.96 -16.80 -12.48
N LYS A 236 29.02 -17.40 -13.21
CA LYS A 236 27.68 -16.87 -13.45
C LYS A 236 26.83 -16.95 -12.19
N ILE A 237 25.93 -16.01 -12.03
CA ILE A 237 24.87 -16.05 -11.02
C ILE A 237 23.66 -16.76 -11.64
N ALA A 238 23.26 -17.88 -11.04
CA ALA A 238 22.20 -18.72 -11.58
C ALA A 238 20.79 -18.14 -11.35
N VAL A 239 19.87 -18.52 -12.23
CA VAL A 239 18.43 -18.31 -12.06
C VAL A 239 17.98 -18.76 -10.67
N GLY A 240 17.07 -18.02 -10.03
CA GLY A 240 16.56 -18.28 -8.69
C GLY A 240 17.42 -17.73 -7.56
N SER A 241 18.63 -17.22 -7.84
CA SER A 241 19.44 -16.58 -6.81
C SER A 241 18.76 -15.35 -6.25
N HIS A 242 18.75 -15.23 -4.92
CA HIS A 242 18.26 -14.04 -4.20
C HIS A 242 19.38 -13.06 -3.85
N TYR A 243 20.62 -13.45 -4.08
CA TYR A 243 21.80 -12.66 -3.75
C TYR A 243 22.61 -12.37 -5.01
N ILE A 244 23.00 -11.12 -5.16
CA ILE A 244 23.81 -10.61 -6.28
C ILE A 244 25.10 -10.05 -5.67
N PRO A 245 26.26 -10.72 -5.86
CA PRO A 245 27.54 -10.24 -5.37
C PRO A 245 27.99 -9.02 -6.20
N VAL A 246 28.00 -7.87 -5.57
CA VAL A 246 28.41 -6.61 -6.21
C VAL A 246 28.96 -5.66 -5.14
N ALA A 247 30.13 -5.12 -5.38
CA ALA A 247 30.73 -4.14 -4.46
C ALA A 247 30.07 -2.76 -4.67
N ILE A 248 29.11 -2.44 -3.80
CA ILE A 248 28.46 -1.12 -3.77
C ILE A 248 28.90 -0.41 -2.51
N PRO A 249 29.49 0.80 -2.61
CA PRO A 249 29.87 1.58 -1.43
C PRO A 249 28.64 1.88 -0.54
N ALA A 250 28.86 1.94 0.76
CA ALA A 250 27.81 2.22 1.73
C ALA A 250 27.09 3.56 1.42
N GLY A 251 25.76 3.56 1.49
CA GLY A 251 24.93 4.75 1.27
C GLY A 251 24.64 5.10 -0.19
N GLN A 252 25.18 4.35 -1.17
CA GLN A 252 24.91 4.59 -2.59
C GLN A 252 23.59 3.96 -3.06
N VAL A 253 23.12 2.93 -2.40
CA VAL A 253 21.86 2.23 -2.70
C VAL A 253 21.14 1.92 -1.42
N SER A 254 19.84 1.92 -1.47
CA SER A 254 18.96 1.65 -0.33
C SER A 254 17.94 0.54 -0.64
N PRO A 255 17.41 -0.14 0.38
CA PRO A 255 16.28 -1.04 0.18
C PRO A 255 15.09 -0.31 -0.48
N GLY A 256 14.54 -0.90 -1.53
CA GLY A 256 13.49 -0.32 -2.36
C GLY A 256 13.98 0.36 -3.65
N ASP A 257 15.29 0.54 -3.82
CA ASP A 257 15.83 0.98 -5.10
C ASP A 257 15.66 -0.11 -6.16
N VAL A 258 15.54 0.33 -7.42
CA VAL A 258 15.39 -0.58 -8.56
C VAL A 258 16.72 -0.73 -9.27
N ILE A 259 17.11 -1.96 -9.53
CA ILE A 259 18.32 -2.31 -10.27
C ILE A 259 17.99 -3.04 -11.55
N ILE A 260 18.75 -2.79 -12.58
CA ILE A 260 18.74 -3.52 -13.85
C ILE A 260 19.88 -4.53 -13.82
N ALA A 261 19.52 -5.79 -13.89
CA ALA A 261 20.48 -6.88 -13.98
C ALA A 261 20.06 -7.78 -15.15
N GLY A 262 20.91 -7.83 -16.20
CA GLY A 262 20.53 -8.43 -17.47
C GLY A 262 19.43 -7.65 -18.19
N SER A 263 18.37 -8.35 -18.58
CA SER A 263 17.20 -7.77 -19.24
C SER A 263 16.08 -7.35 -18.27
N GLN A 264 16.21 -7.69 -16.99
CA GLN A 264 15.17 -7.56 -15.99
C GLN A 264 15.47 -6.46 -14.96
N LYS A 265 14.42 -5.96 -14.32
CA LYS A 265 14.49 -4.95 -13.27
C LYS A 265 14.02 -5.57 -11.95
N TYR A 266 14.87 -5.49 -10.92
CA TYR A 266 14.61 -6.07 -9.60
C TYR A 266 14.60 -4.98 -8.53
N ILE A 267 13.84 -5.20 -7.45
CA ILE A 267 13.81 -4.32 -6.30
C ILE A 267 14.76 -4.87 -5.23
N ILE A 268 15.59 -4.00 -4.67
CA ILE A 268 16.52 -4.34 -3.61
C ILE A 268 15.76 -4.56 -2.31
N ALA A 269 15.89 -5.76 -1.74
CA ALA A 269 15.32 -6.11 -0.44
C ALA A 269 16.25 -5.67 0.71
N ARG A 270 17.54 -5.93 0.57
CA ARG A 270 18.57 -5.60 1.57
C ARG A 270 19.91 -5.35 0.87
N VAL A 271 20.68 -4.45 1.44
CA VAL A 271 22.04 -4.14 0.99
C VAL A 271 23.03 -4.64 2.04
N ASP A 272 23.96 -5.48 1.63
CA ASP A 272 25.15 -5.82 2.42
C ASP A 272 26.31 -5.01 1.85
N ALA A 273 26.70 -3.94 2.58
CA ALA A 273 27.70 -2.99 2.11
C ALA A 273 28.99 -3.71 1.66
N GLU A 274 29.53 -3.33 0.51
CA GLU A 274 30.74 -3.87 -0.12
C GLU A 274 30.71 -5.36 -0.51
N LYS A 275 29.60 -6.07 -0.23
CA LYS A 275 29.45 -7.50 -0.52
C LYS A 275 28.44 -7.80 -1.59
N GLY A 276 27.25 -7.20 -1.51
CA GLY A 276 26.21 -7.45 -2.48
C GLY A 276 24.84 -6.93 -2.07
N VAL A 277 23.86 -7.25 -2.91
CA VAL A 277 22.47 -6.91 -2.69
C VAL A 277 21.59 -8.15 -2.70
N HIS A 278 20.58 -8.15 -1.87
CA HIS A 278 19.54 -9.16 -1.86
C HIS A 278 18.30 -8.63 -2.61
N ILE A 279 17.67 -9.49 -3.39
CA ILE A 279 16.41 -9.22 -4.10
C ILE A 279 15.29 -10.09 -3.55
N PHE A 280 14.04 -9.65 -3.75
CA PHE A 280 12.87 -10.40 -3.31
C PHE A 280 12.64 -11.67 -4.13
N ALA A 281 11.85 -12.59 -3.55
CA ALA A 281 11.35 -13.75 -4.27
C ALA A 281 10.60 -13.31 -5.56
N PRO A 282 10.70 -14.10 -6.62
CA PRO A 282 11.31 -15.41 -6.75
C PRO A 282 12.81 -15.42 -7.11
N GLY A 283 13.52 -14.31 -6.97
CA GLY A 283 14.93 -14.19 -7.31
C GLY A 283 15.17 -13.90 -8.80
N LEU A 284 16.38 -14.14 -9.27
CA LEU A 284 16.77 -13.90 -10.66
C LEU A 284 15.99 -14.79 -11.63
N ARG A 285 15.60 -14.24 -12.77
CA ARG A 285 14.86 -14.94 -13.84
C ARG A 285 15.74 -15.35 -15.02
N GLU A 286 16.97 -14.93 -15.03
CA GLU A 286 17.95 -15.27 -16.04
C GLU A 286 19.34 -15.40 -15.39
N ASP A 287 20.21 -16.20 -16.03
CA ASP A 287 21.60 -16.31 -15.62
C ASP A 287 22.33 -15.01 -15.93
N ILE A 288 23.07 -14.47 -14.98
CA ILE A 288 23.86 -13.25 -15.17
C ILE A 288 25.33 -13.60 -15.17
N LEU A 289 26.03 -13.24 -16.26
CA LEU A 289 27.43 -13.55 -16.42
C LEU A 289 28.33 -12.67 -15.55
N LYS A 290 29.47 -13.20 -15.14
CA LYS A 290 30.53 -12.46 -14.46
C LYS A 290 30.88 -11.18 -15.22
N GLY A 291 31.07 -10.10 -14.50
CA GLY A 291 31.44 -8.80 -15.07
C GLY A 291 30.33 -8.07 -15.80
N ALA A 292 29.11 -8.63 -15.86
CA ALA A 292 27.94 -7.88 -16.33
C ALA A 292 27.72 -6.62 -15.47
N GLU A 293 27.18 -5.59 -16.08
CA GLU A 293 26.88 -4.35 -15.37
C GLU A 293 25.50 -4.43 -14.70
N LEU A 294 25.48 -4.08 -13.42
CA LEU A 294 24.28 -3.79 -12.66
C LEU A 294 24.07 -2.28 -12.66
N LYS A 295 22.96 -1.81 -13.21
CA LYS A 295 22.64 -0.37 -13.26
C LYS A 295 21.55 -0.04 -12.25
N VAL A 296 21.75 1.04 -11.50
CA VAL A 296 20.73 1.55 -10.59
C VAL A 296 19.82 2.51 -11.35
N VAL A 297 18.51 2.30 -11.21
CA VAL A 297 17.49 3.16 -11.82
C VAL A 297 17.44 4.48 -11.05
N GLY A 298 17.42 5.58 -11.77
CA GLY A 298 17.35 6.92 -11.20
C GLY A 298 15.98 7.26 -10.60
N LYS A 299 15.59 8.53 -10.73
CA LYS A 299 14.29 9.00 -10.26
C LYS A 299 13.15 8.31 -11.00
N PHE A 300 12.16 7.78 -10.28
CA PHE A 300 10.96 7.19 -10.84
C PHE A 300 9.74 7.40 -9.94
N THR A 301 8.56 7.32 -10.53
CA THR A 301 7.28 7.21 -9.83
C THR A 301 6.89 5.74 -9.72
N ALA A 302 6.55 5.29 -8.52
CA ALA A 302 6.31 3.89 -8.21
C ALA A 302 4.81 3.54 -8.35
N ASN A 303 4.31 3.40 -9.57
CA ASN A 303 2.98 2.83 -9.77
C ASN A 303 3.01 1.36 -9.38
N PHE A 304 2.02 0.92 -8.60
CA PHE A 304 2.12 -0.34 -7.88
C PHE A 304 0.99 -1.29 -8.30
N ALA A 305 1.37 -2.47 -8.80
CA ALA A 305 0.45 -3.52 -9.22
C ALA A 305 0.65 -4.78 -8.36
N PHE A 306 -0.43 -5.37 -7.92
CA PHE A 306 -0.40 -6.51 -6.99
C PHE A 306 -1.71 -7.30 -7.01
N SER A 307 -1.67 -8.54 -6.53
CA SER A 307 -2.88 -9.27 -6.14
C SER A 307 -3.38 -8.72 -4.80
N ARG A 308 -4.69 -8.50 -4.65
CA ARG A 308 -5.29 -7.95 -3.42
C ARG A 308 -4.80 -8.66 -2.16
N SER A 309 -4.68 -9.98 -2.21
CA SER A 309 -4.22 -10.82 -1.09
C SER A 309 -2.75 -10.63 -0.70
N ALA A 310 -1.95 -9.96 -1.52
CA ALA A 310 -0.53 -9.76 -1.24
C ALA A 310 -0.29 -8.67 -0.20
N ILE A 311 -1.20 -7.70 -0.07
CA ILE A 311 -1.07 -6.56 0.83
C ILE A 311 -2.20 -6.59 1.86
N ILE A 312 -1.82 -6.45 3.12
CA ILE A 312 -2.76 -6.39 4.24
C ILE A 312 -2.55 -5.08 5.00
N LEU A 313 -3.67 -4.45 5.32
CA LEU A 313 -3.76 -3.32 6.25
C LEU A 313 -4.55 -3.76 7.47
N ALA A 314 -3.96 -3.74 8.64
CA ALA A 314 -4.67 -3.89 9.91
C ALA A 314 -4.95 -2.52 10.51
N THR A 315 -6.21 -2.27 10.85
CA THR A 315 -6.64 -1.06 11.55
C THR A 315 -7.32 -1.43 12.85
N ARG A 316 -6.98 -0.72 13.92
CA ARG A 316 -7.46 -0.95 15.29
C ARG A 316 -7.74 0.36 16.00
N ALA A 317 -8.51 0.31 17.08
CA ALA A 317 -8.53 1.39 18.05
C ALA A 317 -7.24 1.37 18.89
N PRO A 318 -6.69 2.53 19.27
CA PRO A 318 -5.53 2.59 20.17
C PRO A 318 -5.81 1.92 21.52
N ALA A 319 -4.77 1.31 22.12
CA ALA A 319 -4.85 0.72 23.45
C ALA A 319 -5.20 1.79 24.51
N LEU A 320 -5.89 1.36 25.55
CA LEU A 320 -6.23 2.16 26.71
C LEU A 320 -5.57 1.56 27.96
N PRO A 321 -5.33 2.37 29.00
CA PRO A 321 -5.00 1.86 30.32
C PRO A 321 -6.11 0.96 30.86
N GLU A 322 -5.76 -0.08 31.63
CA GLU A 322 -6.74 -0.99 32.25
C GLU A 322 -7.66 -0.25 33.22
N GLU A 323 -7.12 0.77 33.90
CA GLU A 323 -7.84 1.62 34.84
C GLU A 323 -8.77 2.62 34.12
N GLY A 324 -8.74 2.67 32.81
CA GLY A 324 -9.45 3.68 32.02
C GLY A 324 -8.67 4.98 31.87
N ASP A 325 -9.23 5.93 31.14
CA ASP A 325 -8.70 7.28 30.99
C ASP A 325 -9.78 8.33 31.34
N MET A 326 -9.45 9.60 31.19
CA MET A 326 -10.33 10.73 31.51
C MET A 326 -11.34 11.06 30.40
N ALA A 327 -11.58 10.20 29.43
CA ALA A 327 -12.57 10.45 28.39
C ALA A 327 -13.99 10.43 28.99
N ASP A 328 -14.73 11.52 28.78
CA ASP A 328 -16.11 11.63 29.19
C ASP A 328 -17.08 10.82 28.33
N ASP A 329 -16.74 10.71 27.04
CA ASP A 329 -17.47 9.90 26.06
C ASP A 329 -16.53 9.39 24.96
N ARG A 330 -16.85 8.21 24.43
CA ARG A 330 -16.04 7.54 23.42
C ARG A 330 -16.91 6.69 22.51
N MET A 331 -16.64 6.76 21.21
CA MET A 331 -17.37 5.99 20.22
C MET A 331 -16.49 5.57 19.07
N MET A 332 -16.84 4.46 18.41
CA MET A 332 -16.24 4.04 17.15
C MET A 332 -17.12 4.51 15.98
N ILE A 333 -16.49 5.08 14.97
CA ILE A 333 -17.15 5.49 13.74
C ILE A 333 -16.45 4.77 12.58
N THR A 334 -17.23 4.09 11.74
CA THR A 334 -16.74 3.44 10.55
C THR A 334 -17.01 4.32 9.34
N ASP A 335 -15.97 4.62 8.57
CA ASP A 335 -16.10 5.34 7.30
C ASP A 335 -16.73 4.40 6.25
N PRO A 336 -17.91 4.69 5.72
CA PRO A 336 -18.59 3.80 4.77
C PRO A 336 -17.85 3.66 3.42
N ARG A 337 -16.91 4.57 3.09
CA ARG A 337 -16.14 4.52 1.84
C ARG A 337 -14.92 3.62 1.93
N THR A 338 -14.24 3.66 3.06
CA THR A 338 -12.99 2.94 3.28
C THR A 338 -13.15 1.70 4.15
N ASN A 339 -14.31 1.53 4.81
CA ASN A 339 -14.59 0.52 5.83
C ASN A 339 -13.61 0.54 7.02
N MET A 340 -12.89 1.63 7.21
CA MET A 340 -12.00 1.83 8.35
C MET A 340 -12.75 2.40 9.53
N SER A 341 -12.41 1.92 10.71
CA SER A 341 -12.99 2.38 11.97
C SER A 341 -12.03 3.34 12.68
N PHE A 342 -12.58 4.47 13.13
CA PHE A 342 -11.87 5.49 13.90
C PHE A 342 -12.50 5.62 15.27
N GLU A 343 -11.67 5.80 16.28
CA GLU A 343 -12.15 6.14 17.62
C GLU A 343 -12.28 7.65 17.73
N VAL A 344 -13.45 8.09 18.17
CA VAL A 344 -13.72 9.50 18.53
C VAL A 344 -13.89 9.57 20.02
N SER A 345 -13.04 10.34 20.69
CA SER A 345 -13.06 10.53 22.14
C SER A 345 -13.29 11.99 22.49
N MET A 346 -14.03 12.24 23.56
CA MET A 346 -14.30 13.57 24.08
C MET A 346 -13.79 13.68 25.51
N TYR A 347 -12.94 14.69 25.77
CA TYR A 347 -12.38 14.99 27.08
C TYR A 347 -12.87 16.34 27.58
N LYS A 348 -13.54 16.38 28.73
CA LYS A 348 -13.88 17.61 29.40
C LYS A 348 -12.68 18.14 30.18
N GLN A 349 -12.38 19.40 29.99
CA GLN A 349 -11.30 20.13 30.66
C GLN A 349 -11.82 21.41 31.27
N TYR A 350 -11.02 22.09 32.08
CA TYR A 350 -11.45 23.36 32.69
C TYR A 350 -11.81 24.38 31.59
N ARG A 351 -13.09 24.74 31.48
CA ARG A 351 -13.72 25.69 30.54
C ARG A 351 -13.51 25.36 29.05
N ARG A 352 -13.08 24.13 28.68
CA ARG A 352 -12.92 23.71 27.32
C ARG A 352 -13.23 22.22 27.15
N VAL A 353 -13.50 21.82 25.91
CA VAL A 353 -13.68 20.42 25.52
C VAL A 353 -12.66 20.11 24.43
N ARG A 354 -11.99 18.95 24.53
CA ARG A 354 -11.08 18.41 23.54
C ARG A 354 -11.72 17.20 22.90
N TYR A 355 -11.72 17.17 21.59
CA TYR A 355 -12.07 16.01 20.79
C TYR A 355 -10.81 15.41 20.20
N GLU A 356 -10.78 14.10 20.09
CA GLU A 356 -9.69 13.36 19.48
C GLU A 356 -10.26 12.32 18.54
N ILE A 357 -9.74 12.27 17.31
CA ILE A 357 -9.98 11.21 16.36
C ILE A 357 -8.71 10.40 16.27
N ALA A 358 -8.78 9.10 16.59
CA ALA A 358 -7.61 8.25 16.69
C ALA A 358 -7.78 6.95 15.92
N ALA A 359 -6.65 6.43 15.40
CA ALA A 359 -6.54 5.13 14.80
C ALA A 359 -5.13 4.58 15.00
N ALA A 360 -5.03 3.27 15.14
CA ALA A 360 -3.77 2.54 15.11
C ALA A 360 -3.75 1.59 13.91
N TRP A 361 -2.66 1.57 13.17
CA TRP A 361 -2.55 0.73 11.99
C TRP A 361 -1.16 0.16 11.74
N GLY A 362 -1.14 -0.89 10.97
CA GLY A 362 0.04 -1.46 10.37
C GLY A 362 -0.27 -1.99 8.99
N CYS A 363 0.66 -1.87 8.06
CA CYS A 363 0.51 -2.38 6.71
C CYS A 363 1.75 -3.16 6.29
N GLN A 364 1.54 -4.22 5.51
CA GLN A 364 2.62 -5.05 5.03
C GLN A 364 2.31 -5.70 3.69
N ASN A 365 3.31 -5.77 2.82
CA ASN A 365 3.31 -6.68 1.68
C ASN A 365 3.81 -8.04 2.17
N ILE A 366 2.90 -9.00 2.30
CA ILE A 366 3.18 -10.34 2.84
C ILE A 366 3.69 -11.31 1.78
N LYS A 367 3.39 -11.04 0.50
CA LYS A 367 3.84 -11.83 -0.65
C LYS A 367 4.48 -10.93 -1.71
N PRO A 368 5.76 -10.58 -1.56
CA PRO A 368 6.48 -9.75 -2.52
C PRO A 368 6.40 -10.24 -3.97
N GLU A 369 6.41 -11.57 -4.16
CA GLU A 369 6.30 -12.23 -5.48
C GLU A 369 4.98 -11.92 -6.20
N HIS A 370 3.90 -11.63 -5.46
CA HIS A 370 2.60 -11.27 -6.01
C HIS A 370 2.43 -9.76 -6.20
N SER A 371 3.54 -9.04 -6.24
CA SER A 371 3.56 -7.60 -6.47
C SER A 371 4.68 -7.18 -7.42
N ALA A 372 4.41 -6.16 -8.24
CA ALA A 372 5.32 -5.63 -9.24
C ALA A 372 5.17 -4.12 -9.37
N LEU A 373 6.21 -3.43 -9.81
CA LEU A 373 6.18 -2.00 -10.07
C LEU A 373 6.01 -1.70 -11.55
N LEU A 374 5.31 -0.62 -11.84
CA LEU A 374 5.33 0.07 -13.10
C LEU A 374 6.03 1.42 -12.89
N LEU A 375 7.23 1.55 -13.45
CA LEU A 375 8.04 2.76 -13.35
C LEU A 375 7.45 3.86 -14.21
N GLY A 376 7.41 5.09 -13.64
CA GLY A 376 6.97 6.29 -14.32
C GLY A 376 8.00 7.42 -14.23
#